data_b66d9772e7ba6b667081047bcc1be8a0
#
_entry.id   b66d9772e7ba6b667081047bcc1be8a0
#
_cell.length_a   1.000
_cell.length_b   1.000
_cell.length_c   1.000
_cell.angle_alpha   90.00
_cell.angle_beta   90.00
_cell.angle_gamma   90.00
#
_symmetry.space_group_name_H-M   'P 1'
#
loop_
_entity.id
_entity.type
_entity.pdbx_description
1 polymer ?
#
loop_
_entity_poly.entity_id
_entity_poly.type
_entity_poly.pdbx_seq_one_letter_code
_entity_poly.pdbx_strand_id
1 'polypeptide(L)'
;MLKEYEDSLYNASLVDGRVELLYIDEEPEVEEEAVIVEVEPAADSVATPTDADAVAKLMNGERADLVFTDPPYGMNLDTDYSSMQSKLAIADEKHLKGGNKYDAGHVDDFTPDMVQAVLNLDAKETFIWGADYFAELIPNRNDGSFIVWDKRANESGTIEQDESSDKMFGSCFELCWSKAKHKRDIARVKWAGIFGMEQEPDRKRVHPTQKPIALVAWFLNRYGKEGDIVVDLFGGSGSTMIACEQLGRKCRMMELDPHYCTVIIARWEKLTGQKAIKLNP
;
A
#
# COMPACT_ATOMS: atom_id res chain seq x y z
N MET A 1 8.72 -16.91 17.72
CA MET A 1 9.28 -15.83 16.88
C MET A 1 8.27 -14.76 16.45
N LEU A 2 6.97 -15.03 16.43
CA LEU A 2 5.92 -14.00 16.11
C LEU A 2 5.52 -13.14 17.32
N LYS A 3 5.90 -13.52 18.53
CA LYS A 3 5.47 -12.83 19.75
C LYS A 3 6.32 -11.61 20.15
N GLU A 4 7.48 -11.41 19.50
CA GLU A 4 8.42 -10.32 19.84
C GLU A 4 8.17 -9.03 19.03
N TYR A 5 7.20 -9.06 18.09
CA TYR A 5 6.93 -7.92 17.20
C TYR A 5 5.65 -7.17 17.55
N GLU A 6 4.91 -7.59 18.59
CA GLU A 6 3.55 -7.09 18.88
C GLU A 6 3.49 -5.66 19.46
N ASP A 7 4.63 -5.06 19.87
CA ASP A 7 4.62 -3.78 20.61
C ASP A 7 5.42 -2.65 19.95
N SER A 8 5.71 -2.73 18.63
CA SER A 8 6.66 -1.78 18.03
C SER A 8 6.19 -1.22 16.68
N LEU A 9 6.38 0.07 16.47
CA LEU A 9 6.09 0.77 15.24
C LEU A 9 7.28 0.73 14.28
N TYR A 10 7.00 0.51 12.99
CA TYR A 10 8.03 0.36 11.96
C TYR A 10 7.81 1.29 10.77
N ASN A 11 8.88 1.91 10.35
CA ASN A 11 9.00 2.47 9.00
C ASN A 11 9.88 1.52 8.19
N ALA A 12 9.44 1.15 7.00
CA ALA A 12 10.17 0.24 6.13
C ALA A 12 10.59 0.94 4.84
N SER A 13 11.85 0.80 4.46
CA SER A 13 12.33 1.24 3.16
C SER A 13 13.08 0.13 2.45
N LEU A 14 13.03 0.12 1.12
CA LEU A 14 13.79 -0.80 0.30
C LEU A 14 14.93 -0.02 -0.37
N VAL A 15 16.18 -0.31 0.01
CA VAL A 15 17.38 0.30 -0.55
C VAL A 15 18.32 -0.80 -1.01
N ASP A 16 18.73 -0.74 -2.28
CA ASP A 16 19.65 -1.70 -2.89
C ASP A 16 19.27 -3.18 -2.71
N GLY A 17 17.96 -3.47 -2.82
CA GLY A 17 17.43 -4.83 -2.66
C GLY A 17 17.35 -5.32 -1.22
N ARG A 18 17.42 -4.42 -0.24
CA ARG A 18 17.25 -4.72 1.18
C ARG A 18 16.09 -3.91 1.75
N VAL A 19 15.30 -4.52 2.63
CA VAL A 19 14.30 -3.79 3.42
C VAL A 19 14.99 -3.23 4.65
N GLU A 20 14.96 -1.91 4.79
CA GLU A 20 15.43 -1.22 5.97
C GLU A 20 14.23 -0.85 6.83
N LEU A 21 14.23 -1.30 8.07
CA LEU A 21 13.18 -1.04 9.05
C LEU A 21 13.71 -0.07 10.09
N LEU A 22 13.05 1.07 10.21
CA LEU A 22 13.32 2.02 11.28
C LEU A 22 12.45 1.65 12.48
N TYR A 23 13.08 1.18 13.56
CA TYR A 23 12.40 0.77 14.79
C TYR A 23 12.66 1.77 15.94
N ILE A 24 11.71 1.85 16.84
CA ILE A 24 11.79 2.72 18.02
C ILE A 24 11.75 1.83 19.28
N ASP A 25 12.83 1.18 19.64
CA ASP A 25 13.32 0.76 20.95
C ASP A 25 14.38 -0.35 20.96
N GLU A 26 15.37 -0.17 21.82
CA GLU A 26 16.49 -0.95 22.39
C GLU A 26 17.19 -2.09 21.65
N GLU A 27 18.53 -2.07 21.74
CA GLU A 27 19.57 -2.75 20.98
C GLU A 27 19.69 -4.29 21.10
N PRO A 28 20.30 -4.97 20.09
CA PRO A 28 21.58 -5.63 20.28
C PRO A 28 22.60 -5.47 19.15
N GLU A 29 23.91 -5.63 19.48
CA GLU A 29 25.09 -5.49 18.64
C GLU A 29 25.14 -6.48 17.46
N VAL A 30 25.43 -5.99 16.24
CA VAL A 30 25.86 -6.81 15.09
C VAL A 30 26.94 -6.09 14.29
N GLU A 31 28.04 -6.81 14.01
CA GLU A 31 29.16 -6.33 13.21
C GLU A 31 28.93 -6.32 11.69
N GLU A 32 29.35 -5.21 11.09
CA GLU A 32 29.90 -4.91 9.74
C GLU A 32 29.02 -4.85 8.48
N GLU A 33 29.08 -3.65 7.93
CA GLU A 33 28.80 -3.14 6.58
C GLU A 33 27.32 -3.06 6.13
N ALA A 34 26.54 -2.29 6.88
CA ALA A 34 25.33 -1.65 6.39
C ALA A 34 25.50 -0.13 6.38
N VAL A 35 25.06 0.56 5.34
CA VAL A 35 24.95 2.02 5.35
C VAL A 35 23.90 2.38 6.39
N ILE A 36 24.37 2.86 7.54
CA ILE A 36 23.55 3.21 8.70
C ILE A 36 22.94 4.58 8.44
N VAL A 37 21.62 4.67 8.49
CA VAL A 37 20.92 5.94 8.71
C VAL A 37 20.48 5.96 10.16
N GLU A 38 21.18 6.73 10.99
CA GLU A 38 20.81 6.93 12.39
C GLU A 38 19.58 7.84 12.49
N VAL A 39 18.57 7.38 13.19
CA VAL A 39 17.39 8.17 13.54
C VAL A 39 17.16 8.06 15.04
N GLU A 40 17.40 9.14 15.79
CA GLU A 40 17.07 9.18 17.22
C GLU A 40 15.56 9.29 17.44
N PRO A 41 14.97 8.50 18.36
CA PRO A 41 13.55 8.62 18.69
C PRO A 41 13.31 9.86 19.56
N ALA A 42 12.36 10.67 19.20
CA ALA A 42 11.71 11.54 20.19
C ALA A 42 10.86 10.63 21.07
N ALA A 43 11.19 10.52 22.36
CA ALA A 43 10.37 9.84 23.33
C ALA A 43 8.91 10.35 23.21
N ASP A 44 7.95 9.45 23.15
CA ASP A 44 6.50 9.67 23.22
C ASP A 44 5.75 10.07 21.94
N SER A 45 6.30 10.06 20.74
CA SER A 45 5.49 10.26 19.53
C SER A 45 5.69 9.16 18.49
N VAL A 46 4.58 8.52 18.14
CA VAL A 46 4.50 7.60 17.01
C VAL A 46 4.74 8.36 15.71
N ALA A 47 5.70 7.95 14.91
CA ALA A 47 5.96 8.54 13.59
C ALA A 47 4.75 8.32 12.67
N THR A 48 4.11 9.40 12.24
CA THR A 48 2.92 9.35 11.39
C THR A 48 3.21 9.89 10.00
N PRO A 49 2.42 9.55 8.98
CA PRO A 49 2.54 10.16 7.65
C PRO A 49 2.42 11.68 7.63
N THR A 50 1.83 12.28 8.69
CA THR A 50 1.70 13.73 8.86
C THR A 50 2.89 14.38 9.57
N ASP A 51 3.80 13.57 10.12
CA ASP A 51 5.04 14.05 10.74
C ASP A 51 6.09 14.33 9.65
N ALA A 52 6.34 15.61 9.42
CA ALA A 52 7.27 16.07 8.39
C ALA A 52 8.72 15.61 8.66
N ASP A 53 9.13 15.51 9.93
CA ASP A 53 10.47 15.06 10.31
C ASP A 53 10.61 13.55 10.05
N ALA A 54 9.59 12.76 10.38
CA ALA A 54 9.57 11.34 10.07
C ALA A 54 9.61 11.08 8.55
N VAL A 55 8.85 11.84 7.78
CA VAL A 55 8.88 11.76 6.30
C VAL A 55 10.24 12.20 5.75
N ALA A 56 10.85 13.24 6.31
CA ALA A 56 12.17 13.69 5.90
C ALA A 56 13.25 12.63 6.19
N LYS A 57 13.17 11.97 7.34
CA LYS A 57 14.03 10.84 7.70
C LYS A 57 13.85 9.66 6.74
N LEU A 58 12.60 9.26 6.45
CA LEU A 58 12.28 8.23 5.46
C LEU A 58 12.91 8.52 4.10
N MET A 59 12.87 9.77 3.68
CA MET A 59 13.42 10.18 2.38
C MET A 59 14.94 10.32 2.37
N ASN A 60 15.56 10.50 3.51
CA ASN A 60 17.02 10.62 3.67
C ASN A 60 17.69 11.57 2.65
N GLY A 61 17.05 12.72 2.41
CA GLY A 61 17.53 13.71 1.45
C GLY A 61 17.36 13.33 -0.04
N GLU A 62 16.79 12.16 -0.33
CA GLU A 62 16.46 11.76 -1.70
C GLU A 62 15.12 12.35 -2.16
N ARG A 63 14.97 12.52 -3.46
CA ARG A 63 13.72 12.94 -4.09
C ARG A 63 12.94 11.75 -4.60
N ALA A 64 11.64 11.72 -4.40
CA ALA A 64 10.77 10.70 -4.97
C ALA A 64 10.67 10.84 -6.50
N ASP A 65 10.78 9.72 -7.22
CA ASP A 65 10.40 9.66 -8.62
C ASP A 65 8.89 9.51 -8.75
N LEU A 66 8.31 8.63 -7.95
CA LEU A 66 6.88 8.35 -7.92
C LEU A 66 6.38 8.30 -6.48
N VAL A 67 5.21 8.88 -6.24
CA VAL A 67 4.39 8.57 -5.07
C VAL A 67 3.22 7.73 -5.55
N PHE A 68 2.99 6.60 -4.92
CA PHE A 68 1.83 5.75 -5.15
C PHE A 68 1.25 5.36 -3.80
N THR A 69 0.10 5.94 -3.44
CA THR A 69 -0.37 5.85 -2.06
C THR A 69 -1.89 5.87 -1.95
N ASP A 70 -2.40 5.24 -0.89
CA ASP A 70 -3.82 5.01 -0.64
C ASP A 70 -4.17 5.42 0.80
N PRO A 71 -4.33 6.73 1.07
CA PRO A 71 -4.67 7.19 2.42
C PRO A 71 -6.04 6.67 2.86
N PRO A 72 -6.33 6.61 4.17
CA PRO A 72 -7.68 6.36 4.67
C PRO A 72 -8.69 7.36 4.09
N TYR A 73 -9.96 6.94 3.89
CA TYR A 73 -11.00 7.79 3.31
C TYR A 73 -12.04 8.27 4.33
N GLY A 74 -12.04 7.73 5.56
CA GLY A 74 -13.06 8.05 6.56
C GLY A 74 -14.44 7.48 6.23
N MET A 75 -14.50 6.30 5.62
CA MET A 75 -15.74 5.70 5.11
C MET A 75 -16.48 4.87 6.17
N ASN A 76 -15.98 4.73 7.39
CA ASN A 76 -16.46 3.79 8.41
C ASN A 76 -16.59 2.36 7.85
N LEU A 77 -15.51 1.86 7.28
CA LEU A 77 -15.48 0.57 6.59
C LEU A 77 -15.74 -0.57 7.58
N ASP A 78 -16.79 -1.37 7.31
CA ASP A 78 -16.98 -2.63 8.01
C ASP A 78 -15.92 -3.65 7.55
N THR A 79 -14.99 -3.99 8.43
CA THR A 79 -13.89 -4.93 8.16
C THR A 79 -14.23 -6.37 8.56
N ASP A 80 -15.43 -6.63 9.09
CA ASP A 80 -15.92 -7.96 9.42
C ASP A 80 -16.70 -8.59 8.25
N TYR A 81 -15.99 -9.30 7.41
CA TYR A 81 -16.58 -10.03 6.28
C TYR A 81 -17.08 -11.44 6.66
N SER A 82 -17.04 -11.83 7.93
CA SER A 82 -17.47 -13.17 8.39
C SER A 82 -18.94 -13.47 8.10
N SER A 83 -19.77 -12.42 8.08
CA SER A 83 -21.21 -12.53 7.78
C SER A 83 -21.55 -12.60 6.28
N MET A 84 -20.61 -12.32 5.39
CA MET A 84 -20.86 -12.35 3.93
C MET A 84 -21.06 -13.75 3.35
N GLN A 85 -20.69 -14.80 4.07
CA GLN A 85 -20.82 -16.18 3.63
C GLN A 85 -22.24 -16.62 3.34
N SER A 86 -23.24 -16.11 4.06
CA SER A 86 -24.62 -16.55 3.91
C SER A 86 -25.31 -16.04 2.64
N LYS A 87 -24.76 -15.02 1.99
CA LYS A 87 -25.36 -14.41 0.79
C LYS A 87 -24.79 -14.93 -0.53
N LEU A 88 -23.61 -15.54 -0.50
CA LEU A 88 -22.95 -16.12 -1.68
C LEU A 88 -23.08 -17.65 -1.80
N ALA A 89 -23.92 -18.28 -0.99
CA ALA A 89 -24.16 -19.73 -0.95
C ALA A 89 -24.89 -20.29 -2.20
N ILE A 90 -24.46 -19.90 -3.40
CA ILE A 90 -24.98 -20.43 -4.67
C ILE A 90 -23.95 -21.32 -5.39
N ALA A 91 -22.72 -21.43 -4.91
CA ALA A 91 -21.70 -22.26 -5.55
C ALA A 91 -20.92 -23.08 -4.53
N ASP A 92 -21.19 -24.38 -4.52
CA ASP A 92 -20.36 -25.48 -3.98
C ASP A 92 -19.79 -25.28 -2.55
N GLU A 93 -20.47 -25.92 -1.57
CA GLU A 93 -20.19 -25.85 -0.12
C GLU A 93 -18.77 -26.27 0.31
N LYS A 94 -17.93 -26.77 -0.59
CA LYS A 94 -16.61 -27.30 -0.25
C LYS A 94 -15.46 -26.31 -0.24
N HIS A 95 -15.63 -25.09 -0.73
CA HIS A 95 -14.51 -24.14 -0.88
C HIS A 95 -14.71 -22.78 -0.20
N LEU A 96 -15.84 -22.49 0.41
CA LEU A 96 -16.10 -21.24 1.12
C LEU A 96 -15.87 -21.42 2.62
N LYS A 97 -14.63 -21.42 3.05
CA LYS A 97 -14.30 -21.15 4.45
C LYS A 97 -14.48 -19.66 4.71
N GLY A 98 -15.10 -19.33 5.83
CA GLY A 98 -15.50 -18.02 6.35
C GLY A 98 -14.76 -16.81 5.82
N GLY A 99 -15.51 -15.74 5.56
CA GLY A 99 -14.92 -14.42 5.29
C GLY A 99 -13.95 -14.08 6.41
N ASN A 100 -12.82 -13.48 6.07
CA ASN A 100 -11.85 -13.07 7.07
C ASN A 100 -12.42 -11.88 7.84
N LYS A 101 -12.20 -11.88 9.15
CA LYS A 101 -12.27 -10.66 9.94
C LYS A 101 -10.87 -10.05 9.90
N TYR A 102 -10.78 -8.83 9.45
CA TYR A 102 -9.53 -8.07 9.48
C TYR A 102 -9.55 -7.16 10.70
N ASP A 103 -8.39 -6.95 11.29
CA ASP A 103 -8.24 -5.88 12.26
C ASP A 103 -8.52 -4.56 11.54
N ALA A 104 -9.41 -3.75 12.08
CA ALA A 104 -9.74 -2.46 11.49
C ALA A 104 -8.54 -1.51 11.58
N GLY A 105 -7.71 -1.64 12.62
CA GLY A 105 -6.56 -0.79 12.82
C GLY A 105 -6.92 0.68 12.62
N HIS A 106 -6.08 1.39 11.86
CA HIS A 106 -6.26 2.80 11.49
C HIS A 106 -6.85 3.00 10.09
N VAL A 107 -7.53 2.00 9.53
CA VAL A 107 -8.03 1.99 8.13
C VAL A 107 -8.97 3.16 7.82
N ASP A 108 -9.66 3.69 8.82
CA ASP A 108 -10.63 4.78 8.66
C ASP A 108 -10.21 6.11 9.33
N ASP A 109 -9.02 6.20 9.89
CA ASP A 109 -8.52 7.40 10.56
C ASP A 109 -8.10 8.47 9.53
N PHE A 110 -9.09 9.10 8.89
CA PHE A 110 -8.84 10.15 7.92
C PHE A 110 -8.69 11.53 8.57
N THR A 111 -7.64 12.24 8.17
CA THR A 111 -7.50 13.69 8.39
C THR A 111 -7.04 14.38 7.10
N PRO A 112 -7.46 15.64 6.84
CA PRO A 112 -6.98 16.41 5.68
C PRO A 112 -5.45 16.53 5.60
N ASP A 113 -4.77 16.52 6.74
CA ASP A 113 -3.31 16.63 6.81
C ASP A 113 -2.60 15.43 6.19
N MET A 114 -3.24 14.25 6.15
CA MET A 114 -2.70 13.07 5.48
C MET A 114 -2.55 13.29 3.97
N VAL A 115 -3.57 13.86 3.34
CA VAL A 115 -3.52 14.22 1.91
C VAL A 115 -2.51 15.33 1.69
N GLN A 116 -2.47 16.32 2.58
CA GLN A 116 -1.52 17.43 2.48
C GLN A 116 -0.07 16.95 2.61
N ALA A 117 0.22 16.00 3.50
CA ALA A 117 1.54 15.40 3.64
C ALA A 117 2.00 14.74 2.32
N VAL A 118 1.11 14.01 1.66
CA VAL A 118 1.40 13.42 0.35
C VAL A 118 1.65 14.48 -0.71
N LEU A 119 0.82 15.53 -0.76
CA LEU A 119 0.96 16.62 -1.74
C LEU A 119 2.22 17.44 -1.54
N ASN A 120 2.73 17.54 -0.32
CA ASN A 120 3.96 18.25 0.04
C ASN A 120 5.24 17.48 -0.29
N LEU A 121 5.14 16.17 -0.60
CA LEU A 121 6.32 15.42 -1.03
C LEU A 121 6.91 16.00 -2.32
N ASP A 122 8.22 16.22 -2.31
CA ASP A 122 8.95 16.56 -3.53
C ASP A 122 9.07 15.32 -4.43
N ALA A 123 8.10 15.15 -5.31
CA ALA A 123 8.02 14.03 -6.22
C ALA A 123 7.88 14.52 -7.67
N LYS A 124 8.42 13.74 -8.61
CA LYS A 124 8.23 14.00 -10.05
C LYS A 124 6.78 13.73 -10.45
N GLU A 125 6.19 12.66 -9.91
CA GLU A 125 4.80 12.28 -10.13
C GLU A 125 4.17 11.76 -8.84
N THR A 126 2.86 12.00 -8.66
CA THR A 126 2.13 11.58 -7.47
C THR A 126 0.79 10.99 -7.89
N PHE A 127 0.53 9.77 -7.44
CA PHE A 127 -0.71 9.03 -7.61
C PHE A 127 -1.38 8.86 -6.25
N ILE A 128 -2.58 9.41 -6.07
CA ILE A 128 -3.35 9.30 -4.82
C ILE A 128 -4.68 8.61 -5.13
N TRP A 129 -4.92 7.50 -4.45
CA TRP A 129 -6.19 6.77 -4.54
C TRP A 129 -7.27 7.41 -3.70
N GLY A 130 -8.53 7.20 -4.07
CA GLY A 130 -9.68 7.75 -3.35
C GLY A 130 -9.84 9.25 -3.50
N ALA A 131 -9.24 9.87 -4.51
CA ALA A 131 -9.26 11.32 -4.69
C ALA A 131 -10.65 11.94 -4.84
N ASP A 132 -11.67 11.15 -5.14
CA ASP A 132 -13.07 11.54 -5.15
C ASP A 132 -13.64 11.77 -3.74
N TYR A 133 -13.13 11.09 -2.71
CA TYR A 133 -13.55 11.26 -1.31
C TYR A 133 -13.03 12.57 -0.69
N PHE A 134 -11.91 13.07 -1.18
CA PHE A 134 -11.27 14.30 -0.69
C PHE A 134 -10.95 15.28 -1.83
N ALA A 135 -11.82 15.35 -2.82
CA ALA A 135 -11.62 16.15 -4.02
C ALA A 135 -11.39 17.64 -3.76
N GLU A 136 -11.90 18.18 -2.65
CA GLU A 136 -11.70 19.57 -2.23
C GLU A 136 -10.26 19.86 -1.77
N LEU A 137 -9.52 18.84 -1.35
CA LEU A 137 -8.13 18.95 -0.90
C LEU A 137 -7.13 18.88 -2.06
N ILE A 138 -7.56 18.38 -3.22
CA ILE A 138 -6.72 18.25 -4.40
C ILE A 138 -6.49 19.65 -5.02
N PRO A 139 -5.24 20.15 -5.06
CA PRO A 139 -4.94 21.43 -5.67
C PRO A 139 -5.19 21.36 -7.17
N ASN A 140 -5.80 22.42 -7.71
CA ASN A 140 -5.96 22.55 -9.16
C ASN A 140 -6.51 21.29 -9.82
N ARG A 141 -7.72 20.88 -9.46
CA ARG A 141 -8.39 19.64 -9.94
C ARG A 141 -8.29 19.42 -11.46
N ASN A 142 -8.12 20.50 -12.22
CA ASN A 142 -7.99 20.48 -13.69
C ASN A 142 -6.53 20.37 -14.16
N ASP A 143 -5.54 20.47 -13.28
CA ASP A 143 -4.13 20.46 -13.64
C ASP A 143 -3.56 19.04 -13.66
N GLY A 144 -4.13 18.13 -12.88
CA GLY A 144 -3.81 16.70 -12.92
C GLY A 144 -4.72 15.90 -13.86
N SER A 145 -4.63 14.61 -13.75
CA SER A 145 -5.46 13.65 -14.48
C SER A 145 -6.08 12.64 -13.55
N PHE A 146 -7.23 12.07 -13.94
CA PHE A 146 -7.81 10.92 -13.25
C PHE A 146 -7.55 9.66 -14.07
N ILE A 147 -7.17 8.59 -13.35
CA ILE A 147 -7.00 7.24 -13.86
C ILE A 147 -8.04 6.37 -13.16
N VAL A 148 -8.77 5.59 -13.94
CA VAL A 148 -9.76 4.65 -13.43
C VAL A 148 -9.11 3.29 -13.25
N TRP A 149 -9.28 2.66 -12.11
CA TRP A 149 -9.04 1.24 -11.96
C TRP A 149 -10.36 0.48 -12.13
N ASP A 150 -10.51 -0.23 -13.25
CA ASP A 150 -11.62 -1.16 -13.48
C ASP A 150 -11.28 -2.51 -12.85
N LYS A 151 -12.02 -2.84 -11.77
CA LYS A 151 -11.81 -4.06 -10.97
C LYS A 151 -12.37 -5.32 -11.62
N ARG A 152 -13.18 -5.18 -12.67
CA ARG A 152 -13.93 -6.28 -13.31
C ARG A 152 -13.15 -6.98 -14.41
N ALA A 153 -12.18 -6.30 -14.98
CA ALA A 153 -11.51 -6.73 -16.21
C ALA A 153 -10.04 -7.07 -15.99
N ASN A 154 -9.54 -8.04 -16.78
CA ASN A 154 -8.13 -8.29 -16.97
C ASN A 154 -7.60 -7.46 -18.16
N GLU A 155 -6.27 -7.32 -18.27
CA GLU A 155 -5.64 -6.67 -19.44
C GLU A 155 -6.01 -7.33 -20.78
N SER A 156 -6.32 -8.64 -20.78
CA SER A 156 -6.80 -9.37 -21.97
C SER A 156 -8.17 -8.92 -22.46
N GLY A 157 -8.84 -8.02 -21.75
CA GLY A 157 -10.04 -7.32 -22.21
C GLY A 157 -11.32 -8.17 -22.28
N THR A 158 -11.32 -9.39 -21.77
CA THR A 158 -12.55 -10.18 -21.67
C THR A 158 -13.34 -9.67 -20.45
N ILE A 159 -14.21 -8.70 -20.71
CA ILE A 159 -15.22 -8.28 -19.74
C ILE A 159 -16.42 -9.20 -19.95
N GLU A 160 -16.68 -10.09 -19.03
CA GLU A 160 -18.01 -10.67 -18.89
C GLU A 160 -18.91 -9.58 -18.31
N GLN A 161 -19.47 -8.76 -19.19
CA GLN A 161 -20.33 -7.65 -18.82
C GLN A 161 -21.78 -8.10 -18.75
N ASP A 162 -22.11 -8.62 -17.61
CA ASP A 162 -23.52 -8.73 -17.24
C ASP A 162 -23.72 -7.90 -15.95
N GLU A 163 -24.81 -7.17 -15.88
CA GLU A 163 -25.18 -6.38 -14.68
C GLU A 163 -25.21 -7.23 -13.41
N SER A 164 -25.34 -8.55 -13.51
CA SER A 164 -25.29 -9.47 -12.39
C SER A 164 -23.87 -9.60 -11.84
N SER A 165 -22.86 -9.54 -12.70
CA SER A 165 -21.45 -9.59 -12.27
C SER A 165 -21.04 -8.31 -11.54
N ASP A 166 -21.55 -7.17 -11.93
CA ASP A 166 -21.29 -5.89 -11.25
C ASP A 166 -21.72 -5.91 -9.78
N LYS A 167 -22.78 -6.63 -9.45
CA LYS A 167 -23.27 -6.78 -8.07
C LYS A 167 -22.35 -7.61 -7.17
N MET A 168 -21.43 -8.37 -7.75
CA MET A 168 -20.43 -9.13 -6.98
C MET A 168 -19.23 -8.27 -6.55
N PHE A 169 -19.07 -7.11 -7.17
CA PHE A 169 -18.04 -6.14 -6.81
C PHE A 169 -18.69 -5.06 -5.92
N GLY A 170 -18.16 -4.81 -4.75
CA GLY A 170 -18.67 -3.72 -3.91
C GLY A 170 -18.62 -2.40 -4.67
N SER A 171 -17.44 -2.01 -5.16
CA SER A 171 -17.22 -0.93 -6.12
C SER A 171 -16.62 -1.52 -7.38
N CYS A 172 -17.21 -1.25 -8.54
CA CYS A 172 -16.72 -1.74 -9.83
C CYS A 172 -15.42 -1.06 -10.27
N PHE A 173 -15.15 0.14 -9.77
CA PHE A 173 -13.96 0.90 -10.07
C PHE A 173 -13.53 1.75 -8.87
N GLU A 174 -12.31 2.22 -8.93
CA GLU A 174 -11.77 3.26 -8.05
C GLU A 174 -11.07 4.33 -8.86
N LEU A 175 -10.99 5.54 -8.29
CA LEU A 175 -10.35 6.69 -8.92
C LEU A 175 -9.00 6.99 -8.28
N CYS A 176 -8.02 7.17 -9.13
CA CYS A 176 -6.70 7.66 -8.75
C CYS A 176 -6.49 9.04 -9.37
N TRP A 177 -6.10 10.02 -8.58
CA TRP A 177 -5.62 11.31 -9.09
C TRP A 177 -4.12 11.25 -9.35
N SER A 178 -3.69 11.82 -10.45
CA SER A 178 -2.31 11.96 -10.85
C SER A 178 -1.94 13.43 -10.92
N LYS A 179 -0.80 13.82 -10.34
CA LYS A 179 -0.30 15.21 -10.31
C LYS A 179 0.00 15.73 -11.73
N ALA A 180 0.61 14.91 -12.55
CA ALA A 180 0.88 15.30 -13.94
C ALA A 180 -0.33 15.11 -14.84
N LYS A 181 -0.37 15.87 -15.95
CA LYS A 181 -1.39 15.70 -16.96
C LYS A 181 -1.05 14.53 -17.87
N HIS A 182 -1.77 13.44 -17.69
CA HIS A 182 -1.70 12.27 -18.56
C HIS A 182 -2.92 12.16 -19.46
N LYS A 183 -2.82 11.36 -20.50
CA LYS A 183 -4.00 10.86 -21.19
C LYS A 183 -4.87 10.12 -20.16
N ARG A 184 -6.19 10.39 -20.18
CA ARG A 184 -7.13 9.63 -19.37
C ARG A 184 -7.01 8.16 -19.70
N ASP A 185 -6.82 7.33 -18.69
CA ASP A 185 -6.50 5.91 -18.84
C ASP A 185 -7.31 5.04 -17.90
N ILE A 186 -7.34 3.76 -18.20
CA ILE A 186 -8.04 2.76 -17.40
C ILE A 186 -7.07 1.61 -17.11
N ALA A 187 -6.72 1.44 -15.86
CA ALA A 187 -6.03 0.25 -15.38
C ALA A 187 -7.05 -0.89 -15.25
N ARG A 188 -6.83 -2.00 -15.95
CA ARG A 188 -7.71 -3.17 -15.91
C ARG A 188 -7.02 -4.28 -15.13
N VAL A 189 -7.36 -4.36 -13.84
CA VAL A 189 -6.82 -5.37 -12.93
C VAL A 189 -7.98 -5.96 -12.14
N LYS A 190 -8.32 -7.22 -12.42
CA LYS A 190 -9.45 -7.89 -11.77
C LYS A 190 -9.17 -8.08 -10.28
N TRP A 191 -10.06 -7.54 -9.45
CA TRP A 191 -9.94 -7.63 -8.01
C TRP A 191 -11.29 -7.42 -7.32
N ALA A 192 -11.84 -8.49 -6.74
CA ALA A 192 -13.06 -8.38 -5.93
C ALA A 192 -13.17 -9.53 -4.95
N GLY A 193 -13.08 -9.25 -3.67
CA GLY A 193 -13.18 -10.27 -2.63
C GLY A 193 -12.18 -11.40 -2.84
N ILE A 194 -12.65 -12.53 -3.34
CA ILE A 194 -11.83 -13.72 -3.66
C ILE A 194 -11.27 -13.71 -5.09
N PHE A 195 -11.79 -12.87 -5.97
CA PHE A 195 -11.34 -12.79 -7.37
C PHE A 195 -10.08 -11.93 -7.49
N GLY A 196 -9.10 -12.38 -8.25
CA GLY A 196 -7.82 -11.70 -8.46
C GLY A 196 -6.73 -12.13 -7.48
N MET A 197 -7.08 -12.86 -6.41
CA MET A 197 -6.08 -13.35 -5.44
C MET A 197 -5.10 -14.35 -6.03
N GLU A 198 -5.42 -14.97 -7.15
CA GLU A 198 -4.52 -15.85 -7.90
C GLU A 198 -3.27 -15.11 -8.41
N GLN A 199 -3.33 -13.77 -8.52
CA GLN A 199 -2.23 -12.92 -8.96
C GLN A 199 -1.33 -12.49 -7.79
N GLU A 200 -1.77 -12.72 -6.54
CA GLU A 200 -0.98 -12.43 -5.35
C GLU A 200 -0.05 -13.60 -5.01
N PRO A 201 1.20 -13.37 -4.58
CA PRO A 201 2.14 -14.42 -4.21
C PRO A 201 1.60 -15.35 -3.12
N ASP A 202 0.79 -14.82 -2.22
CA ASP A 202 0.19 -15.57 -1.11
C ASP A 202 -1.18 -16.13 -1.43
N ARG A 203 -1.74 -15.81 -2.58
CA ARG A 203 -3.11 -16.18 -3.00
C ARG A 203 -4.16 -15.86 -1.93
N LYS A 204 -3.93 -14.83 -1.16
CA LYS A 204 -4.88 -14.36 -0.14
C LYS A 204 -4.81 -12.85 0.03
N ARG A 205 -5.92 -12.30 0.51
CA ARG A 205 -6.00 -10.93 0.97
C ARG A 205 -5.56 -10.88 2.43
N VAL A 206 -4.70 -9.93 2.77
CA VAL A 206 -4.13 -9.77 4.12
C VAL A 206 -4.52 -8.46 4.77
N HIS A 207 -5.13 -7.53 4.01
CA HIS A 207 -5.57 -6.22 4.47
C HIS A 207 -6.97 -5.89 3.90
N PRO A 208 -7.88 -5.25 4.66
CA PRO A 208 -9.27 -5.00 4.21
C PRO A 208 -9.37 -4.16 2.94
N THR A 209 -8.48 -3.20 2.76
CA THR A 209 -8.44 -2.33 1.58
C THR A 209 -7.27 -2.62 0.63
N GLN A 210 -6.70 -3.84 0.70
CA GLN A 210 -5.54 -4.23 -0.10
C GLN A 210 -5.71 -3.89 -1.58
N LYS A 211 -4.78 -3.10 -2.12
CA LYS A 211 -4.59 -2.95 -3.55
C LYS A 211 -3.79 -4.14 -4.10
N PRO A 212 -4.13 -4.69 -5.27
CA PRO A 212 -3.37 -5.80 -5.85
C PRO A 212 -1.98 -5.34 -6.32
N ILE A 213 -0.98 -6.21 -6.18
CA ILE A 213 0.39 -5.97 -6.66
C ILE A 213 0.40 -5.67 -8.16
N ALA A 214 -0.42 -6.36 -8.93
CA ALA A 214 -0.55 -6.14 -10.37
C ALA A 214 -1.00 -4.71 -10.73
N LEU A 215 -1.83 -4.06 -9.89
CA LEU A 215 -2.22 -2.67 -10.09
C LEU A 215 -1.04 -1.74 -9.88
N VAL A 216 -0.29 -1.92 -8.79
CA VAL A 216 0.92 -1.12 -8.55
C VAL A 216 1.91 -1.31 -9.70
N ALA A 217 2.16 -2.55 -10.10
CA ALA A 217 3.05 -2.87 -11.21
C ALA A 217 2.61 -2.20 -12.53
N TRP A 218 1.31 -2.11 -12.79
CA TRP A 218 0.77 -1.39 -13.96
C TRP A 218 1.19 0.08 -13.95
N PHE A 219 1.09 0.77 -12.79
CA PHE A 219 1.52 2.17 -12.65
C PHE A 219 3.03 2.31 -12.79
N LEU A 220 3.80 1.48 -12.09
CA LEU A 220 5.26 1.55 -12.09
C LEU A 220 5.84 1.31 -13.51
N ASN A 221 5.28 0.38 -14.26
CA ASN A 221 5.73 0.12 -15.64
C ASN A 221 5.33 1.21 -16.62
N ARG A 222 4.24 1.93 -16.36
CA ARG A 222 3.71 2.94 -17.27
C ARG A 222 4.30 4.32 -17.05
N TYR A 223 4.58 4.67 -15.80
CA TYR A 223 4.97 6.02 -15.41
C TYR A 223 6.36 6.10 -14.77
N GLY A 224 7.01 4.97 -14.56
CA GLY A 224 8.34 4.88 -13.97
C GLY A 224 9.28 3.97 -14.75
N LYS A 225 10.48 3.83 -14.22
CA LYS A 225 11.53 2.96 -14.75
C LYS A 225 12.26 2.23 -13.62
N GLU A 226 13.05 1.25 -13.97
CA GLU A 226 13.94 0.55 -13.02
C GLU A 226 14.86 1.55 -12.30
N GLY A 227 15.09 1.32 -11.01
CA GLY A 227 15.89 2.16 -10.13
C GLY A 227 15.17 3.40 -9.58
N ASP A 228 13.95 3.71 -10.02
CA ASP A 228 13.17 4.84 -9.49
C ASP A 228 12.85 4.64 -7.99
N ILE A 229 12.79 5.76 -7.26
CA ILE A 229 12.37 5.80 -5.86
C ILE A 229 10.85 5.99 -5.82
N VAL A 230 10.17 4.99 -5.28
CA VAL A 230 8.71 4.97 -5.08
C VAL A 230 8.39 5.18 -3.62
N VAL A 231 7.50 6.11 -3.33
CA VAL A 231 7.08 6.42 -1.95
C VAL A 231 5.63 6.02 -1.74
N ASP A 232 5.37 5.36 -0.60
CA ASP A 232 4.04 5.04 -0.12
C ASP A 232 3.95 5.34 1.38
N LEU A 233 3.17 6.35 1.76
CA LEU A 233 3.03 6.76 3.16
C LEU A 233 1.97 5.97 3.93
N PHE A 234 1.22 5.07 3.25
CA PHE A 234 0.14 4.26 3.83
C PHE A 234 0.27 2.83 3.33
N GLY A 235 1.28 2.11 3.84
CA GLY A 235 1.75 0.83 3.30
C GLY A 235 0.73 -0.30 3.29
N GLY A 236 -0.15 -0.37 4.32
CA GLY A 236 -1.19 -1.36 4.46
C GLY A 236 -0.68 -2.79 4.32
N SER A 237 -1.02 -3.45 3.22
CA SER A 237 -0.55 -4.81 2.94
C SER A 237 0.89 -4.89 2.39
N GLY A 238 1.53 -3.77 2.05
CA GLY A 238 2.85 -3.73 1.42
C GLY A 238 2.87 -4.06 -0.07
N SER A 239 1.73 -3.94 -0.76
CA SER A 239 1.68 -4.25 -2.20
C SER A 239 2.63 -3.40 -3.03
N THR A 240 2.83 -2.13 -2.63
CA THR A 240 3.78 -1.21 -3.26
C THR A 240 5.22 -1.71 -3.10
N MET A 241 5.60 -2.16 -1.91
CA MET A 241 6.94 -2.72 -1.66
C MET A 241 7.20 -3.97 -2.49
N ILE A 242 6.24 -4.89 -2.53
CA ILE A 242 6.34 -6.12 -3.32
C ILE A 242 6.48 -5.83 -4.81
N ALA A 243 5.70 -4.90 -5.35
CA ALA A 243 5.80 -4.50 -6.75
C ALA A 243 7.14 -3.83 -7.07
N CYS A 244 7.65 -2.98 -6.16
CA CYS A 244 8.97 -2.36 -6.30
C CYS A 244 10.08 -3.40 -6.35
N GLU A 245 10.08 -4.38 -5.44
CA GLU A 245 11.03 -5.48 -5.42
C GLU A 245 11.01 -6.26 -6.74
N GLN A 246 9.83 -6.68 -7.20
CA GLN A 246 9.68 -7.44 -8.45
C GLN A 246 10.17 -6.70 -9.70
N LEU A 247 10.12 -5.37 -9.66
CA LEU A 247 10.39 -4.53 -10.82
C LEU A 247 11.72 -3.75 -10.72
N GLY A 248 12.56 -4.03 -9.72
CA GLY A 248 13.85 -3.38 -9.52
C GLY A 248 13.75 -1.89 -9.21
N ARG A 249 12.78 -1.49 -8.37
CA ARG A 249 12.62 -0.11 -7.86
C ARG A 249 12.97 -0.05 -6.39
N LYS A 250 13.34 1.13 -5.91
CA LYS A 250 13.53 1.40 -4.48
C LYS A 250 12.18 1.81 -3.89
N CYS A 251 11.81 1.25 -2.74
CA CYS A 251 10.59 1.60 -2.03
C CYS A 251 10.93 2.35 -0.74
N ARG A 252 10.25 3.47 -0.50
CA ARG A 252 10.22 4.20 0.77
C ARG A 252 8.78 4.13 1.28
N MET A 253 8.55 3.46 2.41
CA MET A 253 7.20 3.15 2.88
C MET A 253 7.04 3.49 4.35
N MET A 254 5.87 4.01 4.71
CA MET A 254 5.42 4.14 6.09
C MET A 254 4.20 3.26 6.32
N GLU A 255 4.11 2.71 7.51
CA GLU A 255 2.92 2.00 8.01
C GLU A 255 2.78 2.28 9.51
N LEU A 256 1.58 2.68 9.91
CA LEU A 256 1.30 3.06 11.30
C LEU A 256 0.99 1.85 12.18
N ASP A 257 0.34 0.83 11.61
CA ASP A 257 -0.11 -0.34 12.36
C ASP A 257 1.01 -1.38 12.47
N PRO A 258 1.49 -1.73 13.68
CA PRO A 258 2.57 -2.70 13.88
C PRO A 258 2.23 -4.09 13.33
N HIS A 259 0.94 -4.47 13.34
CA HIS A 259 0.51 -5.73 12.75
C HIS A 259 0.78 -5.73 11.25
N TYR A 260 0.40 -4.65 10.55
CA TYR A 260 0.63 -4.55 9.10
C TYR A 260 2.10 -4.35 8.77
N CYS A 261 2.89 -3.68 9.60
CA CYS A 261 4.36 -3.69 9.47
C CYS A 261 4.90 -5.12 9.45
N THR A 262 4.46 -5.98 10.38
CA THR A 262 4.85 -7.39 10.42
C THR A 262 4.41 -8.14 9.16
N VAL A 263 3.21 -7.88 8.65
CA VAL A 263 2.69 -8.47 7.41
C VAL A 263 3.55 -8.07 6.21
N ILE A 264 3.92 -6.80 6.10
CA ILE A 264 4.77 -6.27 5.01
C ILE A 264 6.12 -7.00 5.00
N ILE A 265 6.78 -7.06 6.17
CA ILE A 265 8.06 -7.74 6.33
C ILE A 265 7.97 -9.21 5.93
N ALA A 266 6.99 -9.93 6.49
CA ALA A 266 6.82 -11.35 6.22
C ALA A 266 6.56 -11.63 4.73
N ARG A 267 5.80 -10.77 4.05
CA ARG A 267 5.55 -10.87 2.62
C ARG A 267 6.82 -10.65 1.80
N TRP A 268 7.61 -9.63 2.15
CA TRP A 268 8.85 -9.33 1.47
C TRP A 268 9.90 -10.43 1.70
N GLU A 269 10.10 -10.88 2.93
CA GLU A 269 11.02 -11.98 3.25
C GLU A 269 10.65 -13.27 2.50
N LYS A 270 9.35 -13.55 2.40
CA LYS A 270 8.86 -14.71 1.66
C LYS A 270 9.13 -14.59 0.16
N LEU A 271 8.97 -13.40 -0.41
CA LEU A 271 9.22 -13.16 -1.83
C LEU A 271 10.70 -13.29 -2.18
N THR A 272 11.56 -12.69 -1.37
CA THR A 272 13.00 -12.55 -1.68
C THR A 272 13.85 -13.70 -1.15
N GLY A 273 13.37 -14.41 -0.14
CA GLY A 273 14.17 -15.36 0.63
C GLY A 273 15.21 -14.70 1.54
N GLN A 274 15.25 -13.38 1.59
CA GLN A 274 16.16 -12.60 2.44
C GLN A 274 15.51 -12.32 3.80
N LYS A 275 16.32 -11.87 4.77
CA LYS A 275 15.85 -11.40 6.06
C LYS A 275 15.85 -9.87 6.10
N ALA A 276 14.77 -9.30 6.58
CA ALA A 276 14.71 -7.89 6.88
C ALA A 276 15.68 -7.56 8.03
N ILE A 277 16.35 -6.42 7.91
CA ILE A 277 17.29 -5.94 8.92
C ILE A 277 16.61 -4.76 9.63
N LYS A 278 16.53 -4.89 10.96
CA LYS A 278 16.07 -3.80 11.82
C LYS A 278 17.22 -2.83 11.98
N LEU A 279 17.04 -1.61 11.53
CA LEU A 279 17.97 -0.52 11.80
C LEU A 279 17.52 0.14 13.12
N ASN A 280 18.36 0.03 14.14
CA ASN A 280 18.10 0.74 15.38
C ASN A 280 18.52 2.20 15.22
N PRO A 281 17.72 3.12 15.81
CA PRO A 281 18.17 4.49 16.00
C PRO A 281 19.32 4.56 16.99
#